data_99fe52684ce34f60b5aa9ed8795604f2
#
_entry.id   99fe52684ce34f60b5aa9ed8795604f2
#
_cell.length_a   1.000
_cell.length_b   1.000
_cell.length_c   1.000
_cell.angle_alpha   90.00
_cell.angle_beta   90.00
_cell.angle_gamma   90.00
#
_symmetry.space_group_name_H-M   'P 1'
#
loop_
_entity.id
_entity.type
_entity.pdbx_description
1 polymer ?
#
loop_
_entity_poly.entity_id
_entity_poly.type
_entity_poly.pdbx_seq_one_letter_code
_entity_poly.pdbx_strand_id
1 'polypeptide(L)'
;VDSYTPTGAENESWDASYYSDGSVTAYRIGSDVIVSGNGQGYIKTGDYPNSMFANFKGLTTINGMTLLDTSDALSMNSMFLYCSKLTGVDLSSFDTSKVRDMAYMFYLCNELREMKGLNTFNTSNVSNMLAMFGCCYPMESLDIGGFDTSKVTNMQYMFLGNRNLKSLPIANWNTATLQNMQEMFTGCESLTGLDISRWNTSKVANMMGTFSGCKSLTSMSLRGLDV
;
A
#
# COMPACT_ATOMS: atom_id res chain seq x y z
N VAL A 1 5.45 26.04 -3.31
CA VAL A 1 4.66 25.11 -4.15
C VAL A 1 4.29 25.86 -5.41
N ASP A 2 4.94 25.52 -6.50
CA ASP A 2 4.61 26.16 -7.77
C ASP A 2 3.25 25.61 -8.20
N SER A 3 2.29 26.53 -8.35
CA SER A 3 1.03 26.17 -9.00
C SER A 3 1.36 25.77 -10.44
N TYR A 4 1.10 24.51 -10.79
CA TYR A 4 1.23 24.09 -12.18
C TYR A 4 0.28 24.92 -13.04
N THR A 5 0.83 25.57 -14.06
CA THR A 5 0.02 26.27 -15.06
C THR A 5 -0.13 25.36 -16.25
N PRO A 6 -1.37 24.98 -16.62
CA PRO A 6 -1.62 24.14 -17.81
C PRO A 6 -0.97 24.74 -19.05
N THR A 7 -0.26 23.90 -19.78
CA THR A 7 0.46 24.29 -21.02
C THR A 7 -0.31 23.99 -22.28
N GLY A 8 -1.45 23.29 -22.17
CA GLY A 8 -2.23 22.77 -23.29
C GLY A 8 -1.71 21.44 -23.84
N ALA A 9 -0.69 20.85 -23.20
CA ALA A 9 -0.15 19.53 -23.54
C ALA A 9 -0.81 18.40 -22.72
N GLU A 10 -1.72 18.74 -21.81
CA GLU A 10 -2.40 17.82 -20.93
C GLU A 10 -3.43 16.98 -21.69
N ASN A 11 -3.34 15.66 -21.53
CA ASN A 11 -4.27 14.73 -22.19
C ASN A 11 -5.60 14.64 -21.43
N GLU A 12 -5.54 14.79 -20.10
CA GLU A 12 -6.68 14.68 -19.18
C GLU A 12 -6.44 15.55 -17.94
N SER A 13 -7.51 16.08 -17.37
CA SER A 13 -7.49 16.69 -16.04
C SER A 13 -8.73 16.27 -15.26
N TRP A 14 -8.63 16.17 -13.95
CA TRP A 14 -9.76 15.86 -13.07
C TRP A 14 -9.61 16.57 -11.73
N ASP A 15 -10.75 16.78 -11.08
CA ASP A 15 -10.77 17.30 -9.72
C ASP A 15 -10.37 16.17 -8.76
N ALA A 16 -9.24 16.37 -8.09
CA ALA A 16 -8.69 15.46 -7.10
C ALA A 16 -9.02 15.90 -5.66
N SER A 17 -9.81 16.97 -5.48
CA SER A 17 -10.23 17.44 -4.16
C SER A 17 -11.33 16.56 -3.59
N TYR A 18 -11.32 16.42 -2.25
CA TYR A 18 -12.32 15.62 -1.53
C TYR A 18 -13.76 16.10 -1.75
N TYR A 19 -13.94 17.43 -1.80
CA TYR A 19 -15.27 18.05 -1.95
C TYR A 19 -15.67 18.31 -3.41
N SER A 20 -14.84 17.91 -4.37
CA SER A 20 -15.04 18.22 -5.80
C SER A 20 -15.24 19.72 -6.06
N ASP A 21 -14.48 20.55 -5.34
CA ASP A 21 -14.55 22.01 -5.38
C ASP A 21 -13.46 22.64 -6.24
N GLY A 22 -12.66 21.83 -6.93
CA GLY A 22 -11.56 22.27 -7.80
C GLY A 22 -10.32 22.80 -7.04
N SER A 23 -10.28 22.66 -5.72
CA SER A 23 -9.13 23.12 -4.92
C SER A 23 -7.85 22.33 -5.21
N VAL A 24 -8.00 21.12 -5.73
CA VAL A 24 -6.92 20.22 -6.15
C VAL A 24 -7.23 19.69 -7.54
N THR A 25 -6.38 19.99 -8.51
CA THR A 25 -6.54 19.45 -9.87
C THR A 25 -5.36 18.54 -10.20
N ALA A 26 -5.64 17.37 -10.70
CA ALA A 26 -4.63 16.50 -11.27
C ALA A 26 -4.67 16.58 -12.81
N TYR A 27 -3.49 16.56 -13.42
CA TYR A 27 -3.29 16.61 -14.87
C TYR A 27 -2.49 15.40 -15.30
N ARG A 28 -2.86 14.81 -16.44
CA ARG A 28 -2.07 13.76 -17.07
C ARG A 28 -1.36 14.31 -18.29
N ILE A 29 -0.04 14.09 -18.34
CA ILE A 29 0.82 14.43 -19.49
C ILE A 29 1.55 13.15 -19.90
N GLY A 30 1.12 12.51 -20.98
CA GLY A 30 1.66 11.21 -21.39
C GLY A 30 1.46 10.14 -20.30
N SER A 31 2.57 9.68 -19.71
CA SER A 31 2.59 8.69 -18.59
C SER A 31 2.66 9.33 -17.21
N ASP A 32 2.79 10.65 -17.11
CA ASP A 32 2.98 11.35 -15.83
C ASP A 32 1.68 11.96 -15.33
N VAL A 33 1.54 11.99 -14.01
CA VAL A 33 0.47 12.73 -13.31
C VAL A 33 1.11 13.86 -12.51
N ILE A 34 0.60 15.06 -12.71
CA ILE A 34 0.95 16.26 -11.96
C ILE A 34 -0.26 16.64 -11.12
N VAL A 35 -0.07 16.72 -9.81
CA VAL A 35 -1.11 17.19 -8.88
C VAL A 35 -0.80 18.63 -8.51
N SER A 36 -1.76 19.52 -8.75
CA SER A 36 -1.63 20.96 -8.48
C SER A 36 -2.71 21.41 -7.51
N GLY A 37 -2.29 22.10 -6.47
CA GLY A 37 -3.19 22.85 -5.57
C GLY A 37 -3.43 24.28 -6.08
N ASN A 38 -4.16 25.03 -5.28
CA ASN A 38 -4.47 26.45 -5.54
C ASN A 38 -3.31 27.41 -5.26
N GLY A 39 -2.08 26.94 -5.11
CA GLY A 39 -0.91 27.75 -4.79
C GLY A 39 -0.77 28.16 -3.31
N GLN A 40 -1.62 27.63 -2.42
CA GLN A 40 -1.66 27.99 -1.01
C GLN A 40 -0.84 27.04 -0.10
N GLY A 41 0.14 26.31 -0.62
CA GLY A 41 0.99 25.39 0.15
C GLY A 41 0.67 23.91 -0.13
N TYR A 42 0.40 23.13 0.92
CA TYR A 42 0.10 21.71 0.78
C TYR A 42 -1.29 21.46 0.22
N ILE A 43 -1.44 20.34 -0.51
CA ILE A 43 -2.70 19.84 -1.03
C ILE A 43 -3.30 18.92 0.03
N LYS A 44 -4.34 19.37 0.73
CA LYS A 44 -5.06 18.51 1.69
C LYS A 44 -5.86 17.45 0.98
N THR A 45 -5.61 16.19 1.33
CA THR A 45 -6.33 15.06 0.72
C THR A 45 -7.69 14.81 1.37
N GLY A 46 -8.01 15.47 2.49
CA GLY A 46 -9.21 15.19 3.27
C GLY A 46 -9.16 13.83 3.97
N ASP A 47 -10.30 13.43 4.55
CA ASP A 47 -10.41 12.23 5.38
C ASP A 47 -10.29 10.92 4.59
N TYR A 48 -10.64 10.93 3.30
CA TYR A 48 -10.75 9.74 2.48
C TYR A 48 -10.08 9.91 1.10
N PRO A 49 -8.73 9.95 1.00
CA PRO A 49 -8.03 9.95 -0.28
C PRO A 49 -8.11 8.58 -0.99
N ASN A 50 -9.25 7.90 -0.84
CA ASN A 50 -9.48 6.60 -1.42
C ASN A 50 -9.45 6.67 -2.95
N SER A 51 -8.76 5.73 -3.56
CA SER A 51 -8.70 5.60 -5.01
C SER A 51 -8.15 6.84 -5.76
N MET A 52 -7.48 7.78 -5.07
CA MET A 52 -7.05 9.06 -5.63
C MET A 52 -6.26 8.90 -6.95
N PHE A 53 -5.43 7.87 -7.02
CA PHE A 53 -4.64 7.52 -8.22
C PHE A 53 -5.03 6.16 -8.81
N ALA A 54 -6.18 5.60 -8.43
CA ALA A 54 -6.56 4.26 -8.87
C ALA A 54 -6.81 4.19 -10.39
N ASN A 55 -6.47 3.03 -10.97
CA ASN A 55 -6.72 2.69 -12.38
C ASN A 55 -5.90 3.48 -13.42
N PHE A 56 -4.91 4.25 -13.02
CA PHE A 56 -3.99 4.88 -13.97
C PHE A 56 -2.99 3.85 -14.51
N LYS A 57 -3.45 2.97 -15.38
CA LYS A 57 -2.69 1.82 -15.90
C LYS A 57 -1.43 2.20 -16.71
N GLY A 58 -1.37 3.42 -17.23
CA GLY A 58 -0.22 3.94 -17.97
C GLY A 58 0.73 4.80 -17.13
N LEU A 59 0.39 5.07 -15.87
CA LEU A 59 1.16 5.92 -14.98
C LEU A 59 2.47 5.23 -14.60
N THR A 60 3.62 5.86 -14.88
CA THR A 60 4.94 5.34 -14.55
C THR A 60 5.55 6.00 -13.33
N THR A 61 5.27 7.30 -13.13
CA THR A 61 5.78 8.10 -12.02
C THR A 61 4.71 9.07 -11.52
N ILE A 62 4.82 9.49 -10.27
CA ILE A 62 4.00 10.54 -9.67
C ILE A 62 4.95 11.58 -9.07
N ASN A 63 4.93 12.79 -9.64
CA ASN A 63 5.72 13.89 -9.12
C ASN A 63 4.89 14.72 -8.13
N GLY A 64 5.55 15.30 -7.12
CA GLY A 64 4.90 16.17 -6.17
C GLY A 64 4.15 15.47 -5.02
N MET A 65 4.39 14.19 -4.79
CA MET A 65 3.80 13.45 -3.66
C MET A 65 4.06 14.11 -2.30
N THR A 66 5.20 14.80 -2.16
CA THR A 66 5.56 15.54 -0.94
C THR A 66 4.67 16.75 -0.67
N LEU A 67 3.84 17.14 -1.62
CA LEU A 67 2.87 18.24 -1.49
C LEU A 67 1.53 17.78 -0.91
N LEU A 68 1.29 16.47 -0.85
CA LEU A 68 0.06 15.94 -0.27
C LEU A 68 0.12 15.98 1.25
N ASP A 69 -0.80 16.72 1.85
CA ASP A 69 -1.06 16.70 3.29
C ASP A 69 -2.10 15.62 3.59
N THR A 70 -1.64 14.51 4.15
CA THR A 70 -2.48 13.35 4.50
C THR A 70 -2.83 13.30 5.99
N SER A 71 -2.52 14.36 6.75
CA SER A 71 -2.66 14.40 8.22
C SER A 71 -4.09 14.19 8.74
N ASP A 72 -5.10 14.39 7.88
CA ASP A 72 -6.50 14.14 8.22
C ASP A 72 -7.03 12.80 7.66
N ALA A 73 -6.23 12.05 6.89
CA ALA A 73 -6.66 10.83 6.24
C ALA A 73 -7.06 9.73 7.24
N LEU A 74 -8.29 9.26 7.16
CA LEU A 74 -8.82 8.14 7.92
C LEU A 74 -8.75 6.81 7.14
N SER A 75 -8.67 6.90 5.82
CA SER A 75 -8.55 5.74 4.92
C SER A 75 -7.71 6.09 3.70
N MET A 76 -6.83 5.18 3.31
CA MET A 76 -6.06 5.22 2.05
C MET A 76 -6.39 4.01 1.17
N ASN A 77 -7.63 3.49 1.30
CA ASN A 77 -8.09 2.34 0.55
C ASN A 77 -7.95 2.58 -0.95
N SER A 78 -7.33 1.61 -1.64
CA SER A 78 -7.20 1.62 -3.10
C SER A 78 -6.46 2.83 -3.68
N MET A 79 -5.70 3.59 -2.90
CA MET A 79 -5.13 4.88 -3.34
C MET A 79 -4.33 4.77 -4.64
N PHE A 80 -3.58 3.68 -4.84
CA PHE A 80 -2.82 3.38 -6.06
C PHE A 80 -3.28 2.09 -6.74
N LEU A 81 -4.48 1.63 -6.45
CA LEU A 81 -5.05 0.41 -7.01
C LEU A 81 -4.90 0.39 -8.54
N TYR A 82 -4.33 -0.70 -9.09
CA TYR A 82 -4.23 -0.89 -10.55
C TYR A 82 -3.33 0.16 -11.27
N CYS A 83 -2.39 0.81 -10.58
CA CYS A 83 -1.34 1.59 -11.23
C CYS A 83 -0.28 0.64 -11.80
N SER A 84 -0.66 -0.15 -12.81
CA SER A 84 0.07 -1.34 -13.25
C SER A 84 1.46 -1.05 -13.85
N LYS A 85 1.72 0.19 -14.28
CA LYS A 85 3.01 0.65 -14.83
C LYS A 85 3.82 1.50 -13.84
N LEU A 86 3.28 1.79 -12.66
CA LEU A 86 3.99 2.58 -11.65
C LEU A 86 5.24 1.83 -11.18
N THR A 87 6.41 2.47 -11.31
CA THR A 87 7.71 1.85 -10.99
C THR A 87 8.23 2.20 -9.61
N GLY A 88 7.85 3.37 -9.09
CA GLY A 88 8.23 3.83 -7.76
C GLY A 88 7.32 4.92 -7.24
N VAL A 89 7.26 5.08 -5.92
CA VAL A 89 6.49 6.11 -5.25
C VAL A 89 7.23 6.61 -4.01
N ASP A 90 7.19 7.93 -3.78
CA ASP A 90 7.75 8.56 -2.58
C ASP A 90 6.62 8.92 -1.61
N LEU A 91 6.57 8.22 -0.48
CA LEU A 91 5.57 8.35 0.57
C LEU A 91 6.14 9.02 1.83
N SER A 92 7.35 9.59 1.75
CA SER A 92 8.09 10.08 2.92
C SER A 92 7.39 11.22 3.67
N SER A 93 6.47 11.92 3.00
CA SER A 93 5.66 13.00 3.59
C SER A 93 4.31 12.55 4.15
N PHE A 94 3.95 11.26 3.98
CA PHE A 94 2.64 10.80 4.39
C PHE A 94 2.51 10.70 5.90
N ASP A 95 1.54 11.41 6.47
CA ASP A 95 1.06 11.16 7.82
C ASP A 95 -0.06 10.13 7.78
N THR A 96 0.20 8.95 8.35
CA THR A 96 -0.75 7.84 8.39
C THR A 96 -1.31 7.61 9.81
N SER A 97 -1.04 8.54 10.74
CA SER A 97 -1.36 8.36 12.16
C SER A 97 -2.84 8.17 12.48
N LYS A 98 -3.73 8.68 11.63
CA LYS A 98 -5.19 8.55 11.78
C LYS A 98 -5.78 7.42 10.92
N VAL A 99 -5.00 6.84 10.00
CA VAL A 99 -5.49 5.87 9.01
C VAL A 99 -5.91 4.56 9.69
N ARG A 100 -7.09 4.07 9.32
CA ARG A 100 -7.69 2.83 9.81
C ARG A 100 -7.82 1.75 8.74
N ASP A 101 -7.83 2.14 7.47
CA ASP A 101 -7.98 1.23 6.32
C ASP A 101 -6.94 1.53 5.24
N MET A 102 -6.10 0.52 4.95
CA MET A 102 -5.09 0.54 3.88
C MET A 102 -5.33 -0.59 2.86
N ALA A 103 -6.56 -1.12 2.80
CA ALA A 103 -6.88 -2.21 1.88
C ALA A 103 -6.63 -1.81 0.42
N TYR A 104 -6.04 -2.73 -0.35
CA TYR A 104 -5.77 -2.57 -1.78
C TYR A 104 -4.86 -1.38 -2.14
N MET A 105 -4.17 -0.74 -1.19
CA MET A 105 -3.47 0.53 -1.44
C MET A 105 -2.53 0.46 -2.66
N PHE A 106 -1.81 -0.66 -2.84
CA PHE A 106 -0.92 -0.90 -3.98
C PHE A 106 -1.29 -2.17 -4.78
N TYR A 107 -2.53 -2.66 -4.63
CA TYR A 107 -2.93 -3.89 -5.31
C TYR A 107 -2.86 -3.75 -6.82
N LEU A 108 -2.19 -4.72 -7.48
CA LEU A 108 -1.96 -4.74 -8.93
C LEU A 108 -1.07 -3.59 -9.47
N CYS A 109 -0.17 -3.06 -8.63
CA CYS A 109 0.94 -2.23 -9.08
C CYS A 109 2.05 -3.14 -9.63
N ASN A 110 1.81 -3.72 -10.81
CA ASN A 110 2.55 -4.87 -11.32
C ASN A 110 4.03 -4.60 -11.64
N GLU A 111 4.43 -3.32 -11.81
CA GLU A 111 5.81 -2.92 -12.09
C GLU A 111 6.47 -2.16 -10.92
N LEU A 112 5.80 -2.06 -9.77
CA LEU A 112 6.29 -1.32 -8.62
C LEU A 112 7.52 -2.01 -7.99
N ARG A 113 8.64 -1.29 -7.92
CA ARG A 113 9.95 -1.77 -7.44
C ARG A 113 10.40 -1.08 -6.17
N GLU A 114 10.00 0.19 -5.97
CA GLU A 114 10.49 1.03 -4.89
C GLU A 114 9.33 1.80 -4.24
N MET A 115 9.30 1.77 -2.91
CA MET A 115 8.42 2.58 -2.07
C MET A 115 9.27 3.29 -1.01
N LYS A 116 9.59 4.58 -1.23
CA LYS A 116 10.27 5.38 -0.22
C LYS A 116 9.30 5.79 0.88
N GLY A 117 9.79 5.87 2.11
CA GLY A 117 9.01 6.35 3.26
C GLY A 117 8.02 5.32 3.83
N LEU A 118 7.99 4.08 3.33
CA LEU A 118 7.09 3.06 3.88
C LEU A 118 7.39 2.76 5.36
N ASN A 119 8.65 2.85 5.77
CA ASN A 119 9.09 2.67 7.16
C ASN A 119 8.68 3.80 8.11
N THR A 120 8.18 4.93 7.58
CA THR A 120 7.65 6.03 8.40
C THR A 120 6.15 5.91 8.71
N PHE A 121 5.48 4.91 8.12
CA PHE A 121 4.06 4.72 8.33
C PHE A 121 3.74 4.40 9.79
N ASN A 122 2.88 5.21 10.40
CA ASN A 122 2.24 4.89 11.67
C ASN A 122 0.98 4.05 11.42
N THR A 123 1.07 2.75 11.69
CA THR A 123 -0.04 1.81 11.46
C THR A 123 -0.81 1.47 12.73
N SER A 124 -0.54 2.15 13.86
CA SER A 124 -1.13 1.85 15.17
C SER A 124 -2.66 1.95 15.23
N ASN A 125 -3.29 2.57 14.25
CA ASN A 125 -4.75 2.66 14.13
C ASN A 125 -5.32 1.80 13.00
N VAL A 126 -4.48 1.14 12.20
CA VAL A 126 -4.92 0.35 11.05
C VAL A 126 -5.54 -0.97 11.50
N SER A 127 -6.74 -1.24 11.02
CA SER A 127 -7.48 -2.48 11.27
C SER A 127 -7.59 -3.38 10.03
N ASN A 128 -7.40 -2.83 8.84
CA ASN A 128 -7.57 -3.53 7.58
C ASN A 128 -6.38 -3.29 6.63
N MET A 129 -5.69 -4.39 6.28
CA MET A 129 -4.57 -4.41 5.32
C MET A 129 -4.84 -5.42 4.19
N LEU A 130 -6.13 -5.67 3.87
CA LEU A 130 -6.55 -6.58 2.79
C LEU A 130 -5.84 -6.23 1.48
N ALA A 131 -5.09 -7.19 0.93
CA ALA A 131 -4.40 -7.10 -0.36
C ALA A 131 -3.49 -5.85 -0.53
N MET A 132 -3.01 -5.23 0.56
CA MET A 132 -2.30 -3.93 0.52
C MET A 132 -1.15 -3.91 -0.49
N PHE A 133 -0.39 -5.00 -0.61
CA PHE A 133 0.76 -5.13 -1.52
C PHE A 133 0.58 -6.28 -2.54
N GLY A 134 -0.63 -6.77 -2.73
CA GLY A 134 -0.84 -7.92 -3.64
C GLY A 134 -0.48 -7.58 -5.08
N CYS A 135 0.18 -8.52 -5.76
CA CYS A 135 0.58 -8.44 -7.17
C CYS A 135 1.56 -7.28 -7.50
N CYS A 136 2.43 -6.89 -6.55
CA CYS A 136 3.60 -6.06 -6.81
C CYS A 136 4.78 -6.95 -7.24
N TYR A 137 4.71 -7.51 -8.44
CA TYR A 137 5.55 -8.64 -8.87
C TYR A 137 7.07 -8.44 -8.77
N PRO A 138 7.65 -7.26 -9.11
CA PRO A 138 9.10 -7.08 -9.09
C PRO A 138 9.66 -6.75 -7.71
N MET A 139 8.81 -6.56 -6.69
CA MET A 139 9.23 -6.22 -5.35
C MET A 139 10.03 -7.35 -4.71
N GLU A 140 11.29 -7.09 -4.33
CA GLU A 140 12.19 -8.07 -3.71
C GLU A 140 12.16 -8.01 -2.18
N SER A 141 11.88 -6.85 -1.61
CA SER A 141 11.78 -6.60 -0.16
C SER A 141 10.83 -5.45 0.14
N LEU A 142 10.35 -5.39 1.38
CA LEU A 142 9.49 -4.32 1.90
C LEU A 142 9.99 -3.89 3.28
N ASP A 143 10.14 -2.60 3.51
CA ASP A 143 10.55 -2.05 4.81
C ASP A 143 9.33 -1.80 5.72
N ILE A 144 8.75 -2.89 6.20
CA ILE A 144 7.53 -2.94 7.00
C ILE A 144 7.73 -3.51 8.40
N GLY A 145 8.99 -3.67 8.82
CA GLY A 145 9.30 -4.22 10.14
C GLY A 145 8.80 -3.37 11.31
N GLY A 146 8.63 -2.07 11.07
CA GLY A 146 8.10 -1.12 12.05
C GLY A 146 6.57 -1.04 12.12
N PHE A 147 5.83 -1.80 11.32
CA PHE A 147 4.37 -1.76 11.34
C PHE A 147 3.83 -2.26 12.69
N ASP A 148 3.01 -1.45 13.34
CA ASP A 148 2.17 -1.89 14.46
C ASP A 148 0.92 -2.58 13.92
N THR A 149 0.85 -3.88 14.11
CA THR A 149 -0.25 -4.72 13.64
C THR A 149 -1.24 -5.10 14.75
N SER A 150 -1.11 -4.50 15.93
CA SER A 150 -1.88 -4.89 17.12
C SER A 150 -3.40 -4.71 16.99
N LYS A 151 -3.86 -3.87 16.06
CA LYS A 151 -5.29 -3.67 15.76
C LYS A 151 -5.73 -4.32 14.46
N VAL A 152 -4.82 -4.89 13.67
CA VAL A 152 -5.14 -5.46 12.37
C VAL A 152 -5.94 -6.75 12.54
N THR A 153 -7.09 -6.81 11.90
CA THR A 153 -7.98 -7.98 11.89
C THR A 153 -7.96 -8.71 10.55
N ASN A 154 -7.58 -8.04 9.47
CA ASN A 154 -7.63 -8.58 8.12
C ASN A 154 -6.33 -8.33 7.35
N MET A 155 -5.63 -9.42 7.00
CA MET A 155 -4.44 -9.44 6.13
C MET A 155 -4.62 -10.38 4.94
N GLN A 156 -5.88 -10.67 4.55
CA GLN A 156 -6.18 -11.51 3.40
C GLN A 156 -5.50 -10.96 2.15
N TYR A 157 -4.84 -11.81 1.36
CA TYR A 157 -4.15 -11.47 0.12
C TYR A 157 -3.02 -10.43 0.23
N MET A 158 -2.56 -10.08 1.43
CA MET A 158 -1.69 -8.90 1.65
C MET A 158 -0.44 -8.92 0.76
N PHE A 159 0.14 -10.08 0.52
CA PHE A 159 1.32 -10.26 -0.35
C PHE A 159 1.06 -11.22 -1.53
N LEU A 160 -0.20 -11.46 -1.86
CA LEU A 160 -0.60 -12.37 -2.95
C LEU A 160 0.20 -12.09 -4.22
N GLY A 161 0.80 -13.12 -4.80
CA GLY A 161 1.45 -13.07 -6.11
C GLY A 161 2.78 -12.31 -6.18
N ASN A 162 3.37 -11.89 -5.07
CA ASN A 162 4.67 -11.22 -5.04
C ASN A 162 5.81 -12.21 -5.32
N ARG A 163 5.95 -12.58 -6.59
CA ARG A 163 6.81 -13.69 -7.02
C ARG A 163 8.29 -13.50 -6.71
N ASN A 164 8.78 -12.26 -6.70
CA ASN A 164 10.19 -11.93 -6.48
C ASN A 164 10.52 -11.60 -5.03
N LEU A 165 9.53 -11.57 -4.14
CA LEU A 165 9.73 -11.24 -2.74
C LEU A 165 10.58 -12.33 -2.06
N LYS A 166 11.76 -11.95 -1.54
CA LYS A 166 12.76 -12.87 -0.97
C LYS A 166 12.63 -13.04 0.53
N SER A 167 12.27 -11.96 1.22
CA SER A 167 12.15 -11.94 2.69
C SER A 167 11.19 -10.85 3.16
N LEU A 168 10.67 -11.02 4.37
CA LEU A 168 9.80 -10.05 5.04
C LEU A 168 10.19 -9.89 6.51
N PRO A 169 10.36 -8.66 7.03
CA PRO A 169 10.73 -8.40 8.42
C PRO A 169 9.51 -8.41 9.36
N ILE A 170 8.74 -9.50 9.37
CA ILE A 170 7.44 -9.61 10.05
C ILE A 170 7.46 -10.42 11.35
N ALA A 171 8.63 -10.85 11.81
CA ALA A 171 8.77 -11.70 13.01
C ALA A 171 8.18 -11.07 14.29
N ASN A 172 8.19 -9.75 14.38
CA ASN A 172 7.72 -9.01 15.56
C ASN A 172 6.28 -8.50 15.44
N TRP A 173 5.55 -8.84 14.38
CA TRP A 173 4.17 -8.42 14.24
C TRP A 173 3.28 -9.01 15.33
N ASN A 174 2.46 -8.16 15.94
CA ASN A 174 1.46 -8.59 16.91
C ASN A 174 0.18 -9.02 16.17
N THR A 175 -0.08 -10.31 16.15
CA THR A 175 -1.22 -10.90 15.43
C THR A 175 -2.37 -11.34 16.35
N ALA A 176 -2.37 -10.92 17.61
CA ALA A 176 -3.37 -11.34 18.59
C ALA A 176 -4.83 -10.92 18.25
N THR A 177 -5.01 -9.99 17.32
CA THR A 177 -6.32 -9.53 16.82
C THR A 177 -6.66 -10.07 15.44
N LEU A 178 -5.71 -10.73 14.76
CA LEU A 178 -5.87 -11.19 13.39
C LEU A 178 -6.96 -12.25 13.28
N GLN A 179 -7.88 -12.08 12.33
CA GLN A 179 -9.01 -12.98 12.09
C GLN A 179 -8.94 -13.64 10.71
N ASN A 180 -8.32 -12.97 9.72
CA ASN A 180 -8.25 -13.47 8.36
C ASN A 180 -6.85 -13.25 7.77
N MET A 181 -6.20 -14.35 7.37
CA MET A 181 -4.94 -14.37 6.64
C MET A 181 -5.01 -15.26 5.40
N GLN A 182 -6.23 -15.45 4.84
CA GLN A 182 -6.43 -16.25 3.64
C GLN A 182 -5.50 -15.77 2.52
N GLU A 183 -4.79 -16.71 1.91
CA GLU A 183 -3.90 -16.50 0.77
C GLU A 183 -2.88 -15.36 0.94
N MET A 184 -2.51 -15.05 2.19
CA MET A 184 -1.65 -13.91 2.52
C MET A 184 -0.32 -13.93 1.75
N PHE A 185 0.28 -15.11 1.57
CA PHE A 185 1.56 -15.29 0.86
C PHE A 185 1.43 -16.16 -0.39
N THR A 186 0.21 -16.41 -0.87
CA THR A 186 0.02 -17.25 -2.07
C THR A 186 0.82 -16.71 -3.25
N GLY A 187 1.64 -17.57 -3.86
CA GLY A 187 2.46 -17.20 -5.02
C GLY A 187 3.68 -16.35 -4.72
N CYS A 188 4.12 -16.22 -3.46
CA CYS A 188 5.43 -15.65 -3.11
C CYS A 188 6.53 -16.67 -3.44
N GLU A 189 6.80 -16.85 -4.74
CA GLU A 189 7.60 -17.95 -5.27
C GLU A 189 9.07 -17.93 -4.81
N SER A 190 9.64 -16.72 -4.60
CA SER A 190 11.06 -16.53 -4.21
C SER A 190 11.27 -16.42 -2.70
N LEU A 191 10.22 -16.48 -1.89
CA LEU A 191 10.31 -16.36 -0.44
C LEU A 191 11.03 -17.59 0.12
N THR A 192 12.24 -17.39 0.71
CA THR A 192 13.11 -18.49 1.16
C THR A 192 12.94 -18.86 2.62
N GLY A 193 12.49 -17.91 3.45
CA GLY A 193 12.23 -18.11 4.87
C GLY A 193 11.19 -17.14 5.39
N LEU A 194 10.43 -17.57 6.38
CA LEU A 194 9.41 -16.77 7.03
C LEU A 194 9.40 -17.09 8.53
N ASP A 195 9.76 -16.10 9.34
CA ASP A 195 9.67 -16.24 10.79
C ASP A 195 8.32 -15.69 11.29
N ILE A 196 7.45 -16.62 11.63
CA ILE A 196 6.14 -16.36 12.25
C ILE A 196 6.01 -17.05 13.61
N SER A 197 7.12 -17.43 14.21
CA SER A 197 7.17 -18.20 15.46
C SER A 197 6.56 -17.48 16.66
N ARG A 198 6.43 -16.16 16.57
CA ARG A 198 5.83 -15.32 17.64
C ARG A 198 4.38 -14.92 17.35
N TRP A 199 3.84 -15.35 16.23
CA TRP A 199 2.46 -15.01 15.87
C TRP A 199 1.47 -15.76 16.76
N ASN A 200 0.45 -15.05 17.20
CA ASN A 200 -0.71 -15.61 17.87
C ASN A 200 -1.85 -15.70 16.85
N THR A 201 -2.24 -16.91 16.50
CA THR A 201 -3.30 -17.16 15.50
C THR A 201 -4.60 -17.67 16.13
N SER A 202 -4.73 -17.64 17.45
CA SER A 202 -5.90 -18.16 18.17
C SER A 202 -7.25 -17.54 17.77
N LYS A 203 -7.23 -16.37 17.12
CA LYS A 203 -8.43 -15.72 16.59
C LYS A 203 -8.58 -15.84 15.07
N VAL A 204 -7.62 -16.46 14.39
CA VAL A 204 -7.68 -16.60 12.93
C VAL A 204 -8.74 -17.63 12.56
N ALA A 205 -9.80 -17.15 11.91
CA ALA A 205 -10.89 -17.99 11.43
C ALA A 205 -10.67 -18.49 10.00
N ASN A 206 -9.80 -17.82 9.23
CA ASN A 206 -9.53 -18.21 7.84
C ASN A 206 -8.04 -18.05 7.51
N MET A 207 -7.39 -19.18 7.26
CA MET A 207 -6.01 -19.26 6.77
C MET A 207 -5.88 -20.11 5.50
N MET A 208 -6.97 -20.25 4.74
CA MET A 208 -6.98 -21.03 3.51
C MET A 208 -5.91 -20.54 2.54
N GLY A 209 -5.10 -21.44 2.01
CA GLY A 209 -4.11 -21.13 0.99
C GLY A 209 -2.97 -20.21 1.41
N THR A 210 -2.83 -19.86 2.70
CA THR A 210 -1.89 -18.82 3.19
C THR A 210 -0.48 -18.92 2.60
N PHE A 211 0.06 -20.13 2.41
CA PHE A 211 1.42 -20.38 1.90
C PHE A 211 1.43 -21.09 0.54
N SER A 212 0.29 -21.13 -0.15
CA SER A 212 0.17 -21.82 -1.43
C SER A 212 1.14 -21.23 -2.46
N GLY A 213 1.91 -22.07 -3.15
CA GLY A 213 2.83 -21.61 -4.19
C GLY A 213 4.09 -20.89 -3.71
N CYS A 214 4.44 -20.92 -2.42
CA CYS A 214 5.73 -20.47 -1.89
C CYS A 214 6.82 -21.50 -2.24
N LYS A 215 7.22 -21.56 -3.51
CA LYS A 215 8.08 -22.62 -4.06
C LYS A 215 9.47 -22.72 -3.47
N SER A 216 10.04 -21.59 -3.03
CA SER A 216 11.40 -21.48 -2.48
C SER A 216 11.44 -21.54 -0.95
N LEU A 217 10.29 -21.70 -0.30
CA LEU A 217 10.22 -21.73 1.17
C LEU A 217 10.82 -23.04 1.69
N THR A 218 12.03 -22.95 2.26
CA THR A 218 12.78 -24.12 2.76
C THR A 218 12.65 -24.33 4.26
N SER A 219 12.23 -23.29 4.99
CA SER A 219 12.02 -23.36 6.43
C SER A 219 10.92 -22.42 6.88
N MET A 220 10.10 -22.91 7.78
CA MET A 220 9.06 -22.14 8.45
C MET A 220 8.84 -22.72 9.85
N SER A 221 8.75 -21.85 10.86
CA SER A 221 8.34 -22.28 12.18
C SER A 221 6.84 -22.09 12.35
N LEU A 222 6.13 -23.17 12.60
CA LEU A 222 4.69 -23.15 12.89
C LEU A 222 4.42 -23.04 14.41
N ARG A 223 5.44 -22.82 15.22
CA ARG A 223 5.26 -22.59 16.67
C ARG A 223 4.45 -21.30 16.84
N GLY A 224 3.34 -21.39 17.55
CA GLY A 224 2.42 -20.26 17.76
C GLY A 224 1.25 -20.20 16.77
N LEU A 225 1.18 -21.11 15.78
CA LEU A 225 -0.06 -21.31 15.05
C LEU A 225 -0.97 -22.20 15.91
N ASP A 226 -2.04 -21.60 16.45
CA ASP A 226 -3.17 -22.34 17.00
C ASP A 226 -4.12 -22.67 15.82
N VAL A 227 -4.35 -23.94 15.58
CA VAL A 227 -5.24 -24.49 14.55
C VAL A 227 -6.35 -25.31 15.18
#